data_c55ad34241ccdf11c564f35b7c0e57b0
#
_entry.id   c55ad34241ccdf11c564f35b7c0e57b0
#
_cell.length_a   1.000
_cell.length_b   1.000
_cell.length_c   1.000
_cell.angle_alpha   90.00
_cell.angle_beta   90.00
_cell.angle_gamma   90.00
#
_symmetry.space_group_name_H-M   'P 1'
#
loop_
_entity.id
_entity.type
_entity.pdbx_description
1 polymer ?
#
loop_
_entity_poly.entity_id
_entity_poly.type
_entity_poly.pdbx_seq_one_letter_code
_entity_poly.pdbx_strand_id
1 'polypeptide(L)'
;MILIVGANGFFGNQLQKLFLKKKIEFFASDISLKENNYLDIRNKNSIKDIIKKNNINIIINCSCEPATSKSKNKLWSTNVEGNNNLIKCCLEFDIKKYIYISTSAIWVKNYENPVDESEEYNPVENYGKSKIQAEKDIISSNLNNWTIFRVPMIVSKERLGILSLLFDLIISNKKIPLLGTGENILQFIHADDLSNYI
;
A
#
# COMPACT_ATOMS: atom_id res chain seq x y z
N MET A 1 -18.41 -7.50 6.56
CA MET A 1 -17.30 -6.85 7.31
C MET A 1 -16.13 -6.55 6.39
N ILE A 2 -15.47 -5.40 6.55
CA ILE A 2 -14.26 -5.02 5.80
C ILE A 2 -13.04 -5.43 6.63
N LEU A 3 -12.03 -6.07 6.02
CA LEU A 3 -10.73 -6.32 6.63
C LEU A 3 -9.70 -5.30 6.12
N ILE A 4 -9.08 -4.55 7.04
CA ILE A 4 -7.89 -3.74 6.74
C ILE A 4 -6.66 -4.54 7.13
N VAL A 5 -5.86 -4.95 6.15
CA VAL A 5 -4.58 -5.65 6.33
C VAL A 5 -3.45 -4.63 6.31
N GLY A 6 -2.51 -4.71 7.25
CA GLY A 6 -1.48 -3.69 7.44
C GLY A 6 -2.03 -2.45 8.16
N ALA A 7 -2.96 -2.68 9.09
CA ALA A 7 -3.73 -1.64 9.78
C ALA A 7 -2.86 -0.71 10.65
N ASN A 8 -1.74 -1.20 11.20
CA ASN A 8 -0.80 -0.40 11.99
C ASN A 8 0.23 0.35 11.12
N GLY A 9 0.25 0.10 9.80
CA GLY A 9 1.01 0.89 8.85
C GLY A 9 0.49 2.32 8.75
N PHE A 10 1.31 3.22 8.19
CA PHE A 10 0.95 4.64 8.07
C PHE A 10 -0.43 4.84 7.41
N PHE A 11 -0.63 4.26 6.22
CA PHE A 11 -1.89 4.44 5.49
C PHE A 11 -3.04 3.64 6.11
N GLY A 12 -2.80 2.41 6.57
CA GLY A 12 -3.81 1.61 7.27
C GLY A 12 -4.38 2.33 8.50
N ASN A 13 -3.53 3.03 9.25
CA ASN A 13 -3.96 3.84 10.41
C ASN A 13 -4.82 5.04 9.99
N GLN A 14 -4.46 5.76 8.91
CA GLN A 14 -5.27 6.88 8.41
C GLN A 14 -6.64 6.40 7.90
N LEU A 15 -6.68 5.26 7.21
CA LEU A 15 -7.93 4.67 6.74
C LEU A 15 -8.86 4.29 7.91
N GLN A 16 -8.31 3.71 8.99
CA GLN A 16 -9.08 3.43 10.21
C GLN A 16 -9.70 4.70 10.82
N LYS A 17 -8.92 5.79 10.92
CA LYS A 17 -9.42 7.07 11.44
C LYS A 17 -10.63 7.56 10.63
N LEU A 18 -10.56 7.47 9.30
CA LEU A 18 -11.67 7.85 8.42
C LEU A 18 -12.88 6.93 8.61
N PHE A 19 -12.69 5.61 8.66
CA PHE A 19 -13.77 4.64 8.83
C PHE A 19 -14.49 4.83 10.17
N LEU A 20 -13.76 5.07 11.24
CA LEU A 20 -14.33 5.41 12.55
C LEU A 20 -15.17 6.71 12.46
N LYS A 21 -14.64 7.75 11.82
CA LYS A 21 -15.36 9.02 11.62
C LYS A 21 -16.66 8.84 10.80
N LYS A 22 -16.61 7.98 9.77
CA LYS A 22 -17.76 7.68 8.89
C LYS A 22 -18.68 6.60 9.46
N LYS A 23 -18.36 6.01 10.62
CA LYS A 23 -19.08 4.88 11.25
C LYS A 23 -19.17 3.65 10.33
N ILE A 24 -18.12 3.41 9.54
CA ILE A 24 -17.99 2.21 8.71
C ILE A 24 -17.41 1.09 9.56
N GLU A 25 -18.07 -0.07 9.56
CA GLU A 25 -17.58 -1.25 10.29
C GLU A 25 -16.40 -1.91 9.57
N PHE A 26 -15.33 -2.18 10.30
CA PHE A 26 -14.14 -2.86 9.79
C PHE A 26 -13.47 -3.70 10.88
N PHE A 27 -12.65 -4.63 10.45
CA PHE A 27 -11.72 -5.40 11.27
C PHE A 27 -10.29 -5.03 10.89
N ALA A 28 -9.51 -4.58 11.86
CA ALA A 28 -8.13 -4.14 11.66
C ALA A 28 -7.16 -5.26 12.01
N SER A 29 -6.26 -5.63 11.09
CA SER A 29 -5.22 -6.63 11.34
C SER A 29 -3.85 -6.21 10.86
N ASP A 30 -2.83 -6.58 11.62
CA ASP A 30 -1.43 -6.27 11.32
C ASP A 30 -0.49 -7.28 11.99
N ILE A 31 0.71 -7.45 11.44
CA ILE A 31 1.75 -8.30 12.01
C ILE A 31 2.29 -7.77 13.35
N SER A 32 2.12 -6.48 13.63
CA SER A 32 2.54 -5.83 14.87
C SER A 32 1.47 -5.84 15.96
N LEU A 33 0.24 -6.25 15.63
CA LEU A 33 -0.85 -6.40 16.59
C LEU A 33 -0.75 -7.75 17.32
N LYS A 34 -1.54 -7.92 18.37
CA LYS A 34 -1.55 -9.14 19.20
C LYS A 34 -2.89 -9.86 19.10
N GLU A 35 -2.90 -11.10 19.56
CA GLU A 35 -4.10 -11.93 19.72
C GLU A 35 -4.97 -11.99 18.45
N ASN A 36 -6.23 -11.65 18.59
CA ASN A 36 -7.23 -11.76 17.52
C ASN A 36 -6.96 -10.86 16.32
N ASN A 37 -6.17 -9.81 16.49
CA ASN A 37 -5.85 -8.83 15.45
C ASN A 37 -4.49 -9.07 14.78
N TYR A 38 -3.71 -10.06 15.29
CA TYR A 38 -2.45 -10.45 14.66
C TYR A 38 -2.70 -11.10 13.31
N LEU A 39 -2.00 -10.62 12.28
CA LEU A 39 -2.03 -11.21 10.95
C LEU A 39 -0.67 -11.09 10.26
N ASP A 40 -0.05 -12.23 10.02
CA ASP A 40 1.05 -12.35 9.06
C ASP A 40 0.50 -12.92 7.74
N ILE A 41 0.47 -12.10 6.69
CA ILE A 41 -0.05 -12.52 5.37
C ILE A 41 0.80 -13.62 4.71
N ARG A 42 2.03 -13.83 5.15
CA ARG A 42 2.87 -14.95 4.70
C ARG A 42 2.35 -16.31 5.20
N ASN A 43 1.52 -16.29 6.24
CA ASN A 43 0.86 -17.48 6.78
C ASN A 43 -0.60 -17.53 6.30
N LYS A 44 -0.88 -18.37 5.29
CA LYS A 44 -2.22 -18.51 4.71
C LYS A 44 -3.28 -18.93 5.74
N ASN A 45 -2.93 -19.76 6.72
CA ASN A 45 -3.90 -20.20 7.73
C ASN A 45 -4.34 -19.05 8.62
N SER A 46 -3.40 -18.15 8.99
CA SER A 46 -3.71 -16.93 9.75
C SER A 46 -4.75 -16.04 9.03
N ILE A 47 -4.65 -15.93 7.70
CA ILE A 47 -5.63 -15.18 6.89
C ILE A 47 -7.00 -15.87 6.94
N LYS A 48 -7.05 -17.20 6.75
CA LYS A 48 -8.29 -17.98 6.76
C LYS A 48 -9.03 -17.85 8.09
N ASP A 49 -8.31 -17.94 9.21
CA ASP A 49 -8.90 -17.85 10.54
C ASP A 49 -9.56 -16.48 10.77
N ILE A 50 -8.91 -15.38 10.34
CA ILE A 50 -9.48 -14.04 10.44
C ILE A 50 -10.73 -13.90 9.57
N ILE A 51 -10.68 -14.36 8.33
CA ILE A 51 -11.83 -14.28 7.40
C ILE A 51 -13.04 -14.99 7.99
N LYS A 52 -12.87 -16.24 8.45
CA LYS A 52 -13.95 -17.06 9.02
C LYS A 52 -14.53 -16.45 10.28
N LYS A 53 -13.64 -16.07 11.22
CA LYS A 53 -14.04 -15.57 12.54
C LYS A 53 -14.83 -14.27 12.47
N ASN A 54 -14.54 -13.42 11.48
CA ASN A 54 -15.07 -12.06 11.40
C ASN A 54 -16.04 -11.85 10.21
N ASN A 55 -16.44 -12.89 9.49
CA ASN A 55 -17.35 -12.78 8.34
C ASN A 55 -16.88 -11.72 7.33
N ILE A 56 -15.59 -11.75 6.97
CA ILE A 56 -14.99 -10.79 6.04
C ILE A 56 -15.51 -11.02 4.64
N ASN A 57 -15.92 -9.95 3.95
CA ASN A 57 -16.36 -9.96 2.56
C ASN A 57 -15.68 -8.91 1.66
N ILE A 58 -14.92 -7.98 2.25
CA ILE A 58 -14.07 -7.01 1.54
C ILE A 58 -12.70 -7.03 2.20
N ILE A 59 -11.63 -7.02 1.39
CA ILE A 59 -10.25 -6.92 1.89
C ILE A 59 -9.58 -5.70 1.29
N ILE A 60 -9.02 -4.85 2.15
CA ILE A 60 -8.16 -3.72 1.76
C ILE A 60 -6.74 -4.05 2.21
N ASN A 61 -5.88 -4.34 1.25
CA ASN A 61 -4.48 -4.68 1.52
C ASN A 61 -3.59 -3.42 1.49
N CYS A 62 -3.31 -2.89 2.68
CA CYS A 62 -2.36 -1.82 2.93
C CYS A 62 -0.99 -2.35 3.40
N SER A 63 -0.84 -3.67 3.55
CA SER A 63 0.42 -4.26 4.02
C SER A 63 1.50 -4.20 2.96
N CYS A 64 2.70 -3.84 3.35
CA CYS A 64 3.88 -3.95 2.50
C CYS A 64 5.17 -3.91 3.31
N GLU A 65 6.17 -4.61 2.83
CA GLU A 65 7.57 -4.33 3.18
C GLU A 65 7.99 -3.08 2.41
N PRO A 66 8.48 -2.00 3.08
CA PRO A 66 8.68 -0.70 2.45
C PRO A 66 9.92 -0.65 1.55
N ALA A 67 10.00 0.39 0.70
CA ALA A 67 11.14 0.63 -0.20
C ALA A 67 12.48 0.80 0.54
N THR A 68 12.45 1.22 1.81
CA THR A 68 13.64 1.34 2.65
C THR A 68 14.23 0.00 3.10
N SER A 69 13.51 -1.10 2.89
CA SER A 69 13.99 -2.45 3.22
C SER A 69 15.15 -2.86 2.31
N LYS A 70 16.27 -3.23 2.93
CA LYS A 70 17.45 -3.77 2.22
C LYS A 70 17.33 -5.26 1.89
N SER A 71 16.34 -5.95 2.44
CA SER A 71 16.14 -7.38 2.25
C SER A 71 15.22 -7.68 1.07
N LYS A 72 15.79 -8.11 -0.06
CA LYS A 72 15.01 -8.57 -1.21
C LYS A 72 14.06 -9.73 -0.83
N ASN A 73 14.50 -10.63 0.03
CA ASN A 73 13.69 -11.77 0.47
C ASN A 73 12.45 -11.30 1.26
N LYS A 74 12.60 -10.32 2.16
CA LYS A 74 11.46 -9.75 2.88
C LYS A 74 10.49 -9.03 1.94
N LEU A 75 11.01 -8.23 1.00
CA LEU A 75 10.20 -7.58 -0.02
C LEU A 75 9.37 -8.61 -0.78
N TRP A 76 10.01 -9.70 -1.22
CA TRP A 76 9.33 -10.72 -2.02
C TRP A 76 8.33 -11.52 -1.20
N SER A 77 8.74 -12.03 -0.04
CA SER A 77 7.86 -12.84 0.82
C SER A 77 6.63 -12.08 1.31
N THR A 78 6.76 -10.78 1.58
CA THR A 78 5.61 -9.96 2.03
C THR A 78 4.79 -9.44 0.86
N ASN A 79 5.44 -8.73 -0.08
CA ASN A 79 4.70 -7.99 -1.12
C ASN A 79 4.16 -8.91 -2.23
N VAL A 80 4.80 -10.05 -2.49
CA VAL A 80 4.39 -10.99 -3.53
C VAL A 80 3.71 -12.22 -2.95
N GLU A 81 4.44 -13.04 -2.16
CA GLU A 81 3.90 -14.29 -1.63
C GLU A 81 2.74 -14.06 -0.66
N GLY A 82 2.89 -13.05 0.23
CA GLY A 82 1.82 -12.63 1.13
C GLY A 82 0.58 -12.14 0.40
N ASN A 83 0.77 -11.31 -0.66
CA ASN A 83 -0.33 -10.89 -1.53
C ASN A 83 -1.01 -12.08 -2.22
N ASN A 84 -0.24 -13.05 -2.72
CA ASN A 84 -0.76 -14.26 -3.33
C ASN A 84 -1.56 -15.13 -2.35
N ASN A 85 -1.16 -15.18 -1.08
CA ASN A 85 -1.96 -15.85 -0.05
C ASN A 85 -3.30 -15.15 0.17
N LEU A 86 -3.34 -13.81 0.16
CA LEU A 86 -4.60 -13.05 0.23
C LEU A 86 -5.49 -13.33 -0.98
N ILE A 87 -4.95 -13.30 -2.21
CA ILE A 87 -5.69 -13.63 -3.44
C ILE A 87 -6.31 -15.03 -3.35
N LYS A 88 -5.51 -16.04 -2.95
CA LYS A 88 -5.99 -17.42 -2.79
C LYS A 88 -7.11 -17.53 -1.74
N CYS A 89 -7.02 -16.78 -0.65
CA CYS A 89 -8.07 -16.73 0.36
C CYS A 89 -9.32 -15.98 -0.17
N CYS A 90 -9.14 -14.91 -0.94
CA CYS A 90 -10.27 -14.22 -1.58
C CYS A 90 -11.08 -15.16 -2.46
N LEU A 91 -10.42 -15.99 -3.26
CA LEU A 91 -11.07 -16.99 -4.12
C LEU A 91 -11.73 -18.11 -3.29
N GLU A 92 -11.05 -18.60 -2.26
CA GLU A 92 -11.55 -19.71 -1.41
C GLU A 92 -12.80 -19.31 -0.60
N PHE A 93 -12.90 -18.04 -0.18
CA PHE A 93 -14.01 -17.54 0.66
C PHE A 93 -15.00 -16.62 -0.08
N ASP A 94 -14.93 -16.55 -1.41
CA ASP A 94 -15.79 -15.70 -2.25
C ASP A 94 -15.83 -14.23 -1.76
N ILE A 95 -14.65 -13.65 -1.48
CA ILE A 95 -14.53 -12.26 -1.08
C ILE A 95 -15.06 -11.36 -2.20
N LYS A 96 -15.98 -10.47 -1.86
CA LYS A 96 -16.72 -9.64 -2.82
C LYS A 96 -15.90 -8.55 -3.46
N LYS A 97 -14.88 -8.04 -2.76
CA LYS A 97 -13.97 -7.01 -3.28
C LYS A 97 -12.58 -7.10 -2.66
N TYR A 98 -11.57 -7.02 -3.50
CA TYR A 98 -10.17 -6.91 -3.11
C TYR A 98 -9.60 -5.57 -3.54
N ILE A 99 -9.08 -4.79 -2.60
CA ILE A 99 -8.44 -3.48 -2.86
C ILE A 99 -6.97 -3.58 -2.50
N TYR A 100 -6.10 -3.22 -3.43
CA TYR A 100 -4.65 -3.28 -3.26
C TYR A 100 -4.01 -1.90 -3.38
N ILE A 101 -3.22 -1.52 -2.38
CA ILE A 101 -2.46 -0.27 -2.41
C ILE A 101 -1.10 -0.54 -3.04
N SER A 102 -0.97 -0.13 -4.30
CA SER A 102 0.26 -0.18 -5.08
C SER A 102 1.01 1.17 -5.01
N THR A 103 1.85 1.47 -5.97
CA THR A 103 2.74 2.63 -5.92
C THR A 103 3.02 3.18 -7.33
N SER A 104 3.25 4.48 -7.45
CA SER A 104 3.79 5.09 -8.67
C SER A 104 5.28 4.77 -8.90
N ALA A 105 5.99 4.19 -7.92
CA ALA A 105 7.38 3.75 -8.07
C ALA A 105 7.59 2.59 -9.06
N ILE A 106 6.52 2.12 -9.70
CA ILE A 106 6.56 1.23 -10.87
C ILE A 106 6.94 1.96 -12.16
N TRP A 107 6.87 3.29 -12.15
CA TRP A 107 7.20 4.19 -13.26
C TRP A 107 8.31 5.16 -12.84
N VAL A 108 9.57 4.82 -13.09
CA VAL A 108 10.74 5.61 -12.67
C VAL A 108 11.57 6.00 -13.89
N LYS A 109 11.06 6.90 -14.69
CA LYS A 109 11.79 7.58 -15.77
C LYS A 109 11.23 9.01 -15.91
N ASN A 110 11.92 9.85 -16.67
CA ASN A 110 11.36 11.15 -17.03
C ASN A 110 10.28 10.93 -18.10
N TYR A 111 9.07 11.37 -17.80
CA TYR A 111 7.94 11.36 -18.73
C TYR A 111 7.68 12.80 -19.20
N GLU A 112 7.47 12.99 -20.49
CA GLU A 112 7.10 14.30 -21.06
C GLU A 112 5.64 14.65 -20.78
N ASN A 113 4.80 13.62 -20.67
CA ASN A 113 3.36 13.74 -20.43
C ASN A 113 2.95 13.05 -19.12
N PRO A 114 1.80 13.39 -18.55
CA PRO A 114 1.24 12.62 -17.43
C PRO A 114 1.12 11.13 -17.78
N VAL A 115 1.49 10.28 -16.81
CA VAL A 115 1.44 8.83 -16.94
C VAL A 115 0.03 8.34 -16.67
N ASP A 116 -0.49 7.47 -17.54
CA ASP A 116 -1.74 6.74 -17.31
C ASP A 116 -1.49 5.26 -16.97
N GLU A 117 -2.56 4.52 -16.74
CA GLU A 117 -2.48 3.13 -16.29
C GLU A 117 -1.94 2.16 -17.35
N SER A 118 -1.91 2.54 -18.64
CA SER A 118 -1.42 1.73 -19.75
C SER A 118 0.09 1.85 -19.98
N GLU A 119 0.74 2.83 -19.34
CA GLU A 119 2.18 3.08 -19.50
C GLU A 119 3.01 1.87 -19.03
N GLU A 120 4.07 1.58 -19.77
CA GLU A 120 4.97 0.46 -19.48
C GLU A 120 5.66 0.61 -18.12
N TYR A 121 5.77 -0.49 -17.41
CA TYR A 121 6.50 -0.55 -16.13
C TYR A 121 7.99 -0.30 -16.34
N ASN A 122 8.54 0.60 -15.55
CA ASN A 122 9.97 0.88 -15.52
C ASN A 122 10.50 1.02 -14.07
N PRO A 123 10.49 -0.06 -13.27
CA PRO A 123 10.95 -0.02 -11.88
C PRO A 123 12.47 -0.06 -11.83
N VAL A 124 13.07 0.82 -11.02
CA VAL A 124 14.52 0.80 -10.76
C VAL A 124 14.86 -0.20 -9.66
N GLU A 125 14.08 -0.24 -8.58
CA GLU A 125 14.41 -0.97 -7.37
C GLU A 125 13.57 -2.25 -7.16
N ASN A 126 14.05 -3.13 -6.28
CA ASN A 126 13.35 -4.37 -5.92
C ASN A 126 11.95 -4.13 -5.35
N TYR A 127 11.73 -2.99 -4.68
CA TYR A 127 10.41 -2.62 -4.19
C TYR A 127 9.41 -2.45 -5.35
N GLY A 128 9.73 -1.62 -6.34
CA GLY A 128 8.88 -1.45 -7.53
C GLY A 128 8.64 -2.79 -8.26
N LYS A 129 9.70 -3.60 -8.41
CA LYS A 129 9.58 -4.94 -9.02
C LYS A 129 8.64 -5.86 -8.24
N SER A 130 8.69 -5.84 -6.90
CA SER A 130 7.78 -6.64 -6.07
C SER A 130 6.33 -6.18 -6.17
N LYS A 131 6.10 -4.85 -6.26
CA LYS A 131 4.75 -4.29 -6.43
C LYS A 131 4.17 -4.63 -7.79
N ILE A 132 4.97 -4.55 -8.87
CA ILE A 132 4.56 -4.97 -10.22
C ILE A 132 4.19 -6.46 -10.25
N GLN A 133 4.98 -7.33 -9.61
CA GLN A 133 4.63 -8.75 -9.57
C GLN A 133 3.31 -8.98 -8.85
N ALA A 134 3.08 -8.31 -7.72
CA ALA A 134 1.83 -8.40 -6.99
C ALA A 134 0.63 -7.90 -7.82
N GLU A 135 0.78 -6.81 -8.60
CA GLU A 135 -0.26 -6.35 -9.53
C GLU A 135 -0.56 -7.38 -10.63
N LYS A 136 0.49 -7.95 -11.24
CA LYS A 136 0.34 -9.01 -12.25
C LYS A 136 -0.40 -10.22 -11.71
N ASP A 137 -0.09 -10.62 -10.47
CA ASP A 137 -0.75 -11.74 -9.81
C ASP A 137 -2.24 -11.46 -9.55
N ILE A 138 -2.61 -10.21 -9.20
CA ILE A 138 -4.02 -9.80 -9.05
C ILE A 138 -4.72 -9.81 -10.42
N ILE A 139 -4.13 -9.18 -11.43
CA ILE A 139 -4.71 -9.03 -12.78
C ILE A 139 -4.92 -10.40 -13.44
N SER A 140 -3.96 -11.33 -13.28
CA SER A 140 -4.05 -12.68 -13.83
C SER A 140 -4.86 -13.65 -12.99
N SER A 141 -5.32 -13.24 -11.79
CA SER A 141 -6.15 -14.07 -10.93
C SER A 141 -7.60 -14.13 -11.44
N ASN A 142 -8.35 -15.11 -10.94
CA ASN A 142 -9.79 -15.23 -11.21
C ASN A 142 -10.65 -14.39 -10.23
N LEU A 143 -10.12 -13.33 -9.65
CA LEU A 143 -10.89 -12.43 -8.81
C LEU A 143 -11.86 -11.61 -9.66
N ASN A 144 -13.16 -11.68 -9.34
CA ASN A 144 -14.19 -10.99 -10.12
C ASN A 144 -14.23 -9.49 -9.89
N ASN A 145 -13.78 -9.01 -8.73
CA ASN A 145 -13.86 -7.61 -8.35
C ASN A 145 -12.64 -7.17 -7.53
N TRP A 146 -11.73 -6.48 -8.21
CA TRP A 146 -10.54 -5.92 -7.57
C TRP A 146 -10.31 -4.48 -8.02
N THR A 147 -9.56 -3.74 -7.23
CA THR A 147 -9.08 -2.39 -7.54
C THR A 147 -7.64 -2.25 -7.08
N ILE A 148 -6.77 -1.72 -7.95
CA ILE A 148 -5.37 -1.41 -7.65
C ILE A 148 -5.21 0.11 -7.64
N PHE A 149 -4.76 0.67 -6.51
CA PHE A 149 -4.42 2.08 -6.39
C PHE A 149 -2.91 2.26 -6.54
N ARG A 150 -2.46 2.83 -7.66
CA ARG A 150 -1.05 3.20 -7.91
C ARG A 150 -0.79 4.58 -7.35
N VAL A 151 -0.44 4.65 -6.07
CA VAL A 151 -0.37 5.90 -5.35
C VAL A 151 1.03 6.54 -5.40
N PRO A 152 1.12 7.88 -5.52
CA PRO A 152 2.37 8.59 -5.35
C PRO A 152 2.77 8.63 -3.86
N MET A 153 3.71 9.49 -3.48
CA MET A 153 4.08 9.68 -2.09
C MET A 153 2.87 10.16 -1.27
N ILE A 154 2.46 9.35 -0.31
CA ILE A 154 1.36 9.69 0.60
C ILE A 154 1.92 10.57 1.71
N VAL A 155 1.30 11.72 1.91
CA VAL A 155 1.65 12.69 2.96
C VAL A 155 0.49 12.95 3.91
N SER A 156 0.81 13.29 5.14
CA SER A 156 -0.13 13.81 6.15
C SER A 156 0.60 14.71 7.12
N LYS A 157 -0.15 15.30 8.07
CA LYS A 157 0.44 16.11 9.16
C LYS A 157 1.48 15.30 9.97
N GLU A 158 1.26 14.01 10.14
CA GLU A 158 2.16 13.11 10.89
C GLU A 158 3.31 12.54 10.06
N ARG A 159 3.22 12.65 8.73
CA ARG A 159 4.24 12.10 7.82
C ARG A 159 4.37 12.95 6.56
N LEU A 160 5.40 13.75 6.52
CA LEU A 160 5.70 14.64 5.38
C LEU A 160 6.65 14.01 4.35
N GLY A 161 7.23 12.83 4.64
CA GLY A 161 8.19 12.18 3.74
C GLY A 161 9.42 13.06 3.49
N ILE A 162 9.80 13.23 2.22
CA ILE A 162 10.95 14.08 1.85
C ILE A 162 10.72 15.56 2.18
N LEU A 163 9.46 16.01 2.29
CA LEU A 163 9.15 17.40 2.63
C LEU A 163 9.62 17.77 4.04
N SER A 164 9.68 16.80 4.99
CA SER A 164 10.20 17.07 6.33
C SER A 164 11.66 17.54 6.27
N LEU A 165 12.50 16.89 5.46
CA LEU A 165 13.89 17.28 5.29
C LEU A 165 14.02 18.70 4.71
N LEU A 166 13.18 19.04 3.71
CA LEU A 166 13.18 20.38 3.12
C LEU A 166 12.75 21.43 4.15
N PHE A 167 11.70 21.18 4.90
CA PHE A 167 11.25 22.11 5.95
C PHE A 167 12.28 22.28 7.06
N ASP A 168 12.94 21.21 7.50
CA ASP A 168 14.01 21.28 8.50
C ASP A 168 15.19 22.12 8.02
N LEU A 169 15.58 22.01 6.76
CA LEU A 169 16.63 22.83 6.17
C LEU A 169 16.22 24.32 6.10
N ILE A 170 14.98 24.61 5.67
CA ILE A 170 14.44 25.97 5.59
C ILE A 170 14.37 26.61 6.97
N ILE A 171 13.77 25.93 7.95
CA ILE A 171 13.63 26.44 9.33
C ILE A 171 14.99 26.68 9.98
N SER A 172 15.96 25.83 9.67
CA SER A 172 17.34 25.95 10.19
C SER A 172 18.20 26.94 9.42
N ASN A 173 17.66 27.68 8.45
CA ASN A 173 18.41 28.58 7.55
C ASN A 173 19.61 27.90 6.87
N LYS A 174 19.52 26.61 6.59
CA LYS A 174 20.53 25.85 5.87
C LYS A 174 20.33 25.90 4.37
N LYS A 175 21.43 25.78 3.63
CA LYS A 175 21.36 25.67 2.16
C LYS A 175 20.64 24.40 1.76
N ILE A 176 19.68 24.52 0.85
CA ILE A 176 18.98 23.37 0.25
C ILE A 176 19.84 22.88 -0.92
N PRO A 177 20.30 21.61 -0.92
CA PRO A 177 21.01 21.06 -2.06
C PRO A 177 20.07 20.94 -3.24
N LEU A 178 20.44 21.53 -4.38
CA LEU A 178 19.70 21.39 -5.62
C LEU A 178 20.20 20.14 -6.36
N LEU A 179 19.32 19.22 -6.67
CA LEU A 179 19.63 18.05 -7.46
C LEU A 179 19.28 18.33 -8.95
N GLY A 180 20.30 18.33 -9.80
CA GLY A 180 20.13 18.67 -11.22
C GLY A 180 19.78 20.16 -11.40
N THR A 181 18.83 20.47 -12.28
CA THR A 181 18.36 21.83 -12.58
C THR A 181 17.35 22.36 -11.56
N GLY A 182 16.83 21.51 -10.70
CA GLY A 182 15.76 21.87 -9.75
C GLY A 182 14.34 21.84 -10.36
N GLU A 183 14.20 21.43 -11.60
CA GLU A 183 12.91 21.36 -12.33
C GLU A 183 12.16 20.03 -12.09
N ASN A 184 12.62 19.22 -11.13
CA ASN A 184 12.01 17.94 -10.82
C ASN A 184 10.57 18.13 -10.30
N ILE A 185 9.61 17.46 -10.94
CA ILE A 185 8.22 17.44 -10.51
C ILE A 185 8.01 16.24 -9.58
N LEU A 186 7.52 16.49 -8.38
CA LEU A 186 7.16 15.46 -7.42
C LEU A 186 5.63 15.45 -7.24
N GLN A 187 5.05 14.26 -7.31
CA GLN A 187 3.62 14.07 -7.08
C GLN A 187 3.37 13.57 -5.67
N PHE A 188 2.36 14.13 -5.01
CA PHE A 188 1.93 13.77 -3.67
C PHE A 188 0.42 13.55 -3.64
N ILE A 189 -0.04 12.72 -2.70
CA ILE A 189 -1.45 12.62 -2.33
C ILE A 189 -1.59 12.76 -0.82
N HIS A 190 -2.57 13.54 -0.36
CA HIS A 190 -2.87 13.57 1.07
C HIS A 190 -3.56 12.26 1.50
N ALA A 191 -3.21 11.76 2.69
CA ALA A 191 -3.75 10.49 3.18
C ALA A 191 -5.28 10.49 3.33
N ASP A 192 -5.87 11.65 3.68
CA ASP A 192 -7.33 11.78 3.78
C ASP A 192 -7.99 11.70 2.39
N ASP A 193 -7.37 12.31 1.37
CA ASP A 193 -7.90 12.25 0.00
C ASP A 193 -7.86 10.81 -0.52
N LEU A 194 -6.72 10.14 -0.39
CA LEU A 194 -6.63 8.72 -0.75
C LEU A 194 -7.64 7.86 0.01
N SER A 195 -7.81 8.10 1.31
CA SER A 195 -8.77 7.34 2.12
C SER A 195 -10.23 7.56 1.67
N ASN A 196 -10.56 8.74 1.14
CA ASN A 196 -11.90 9.04 0.63
C ASN A 196 -12.18 8.39 -0.74
N TYR A 197 -11.15 8.02 -1.50
CA TYR A 197 -11.29 7.29 -2.77
C TYR A 197 -11.52 5.77 -2.56
N ILE A 198 -11.18 5.24 -1.40
CA ILE A 198 -11.34 3.84 -1.03
C ILE A 198 -12.69 3.58 -0.37
#